data_dce3c5e8316758bfdccb5e1a6f84026f
#
_entry.id   dce3c5e8316758bfdccb5e1a6f84026f
#
_cell.length_a   1.000
_cell.length_b   1.000
_cell.length_c   1.000
_cell.angle_alpha   90.00
_cell.angle_beta   90.00
_cell.angle_gamma   90.00
#
_symmetry.space_group_name_H-M   'P 1'
#
loop_
_entity.id
_entity.type
_entity.pdbx_description
1 polymer ?
#
loop_
_entity_poly.entity_id
_entity_poly.type
_entity_poly.pdbx_seq_one_letter_code
_entity_poly.pdbx_strand_id
1 'polypeptide(L)'
;MIESFNHKLDESDEENSSNKNNNHNSQQNIQDQESNEGGYFIRNLQNQKNSNNLGDNNSNKIIETIIDKLKLAYKKMTGEEKIQTFQMVLNNQDIVEILKELSRQNLEEIVVFILSKFCIEQKNEGFDGNFDENEEDEKIEKYKDLYFLAIKKGQVKILESLMNELEINFNKIRDEEGNTGLILAVISSDIQIAKFFLKHFHEMIEIKNNEGYSPLLLSVYNNDNLMFFLLANNLDNAITNGASLYELAIRNENLDIINYLNSKKNKCNFKPSELLLHFAVCQSSLEVFKAIVNILDEYDYQIQTTLETPLHWAAMKGNFYIVKELIKLYKENQIDLDKKNYYGVTPFMLANLRQDKYICELFYENVVDVNEQDKEGNSIVHLMAALGDVKWIKYMIKKFKVNCYLKNNQGNTPFIQAILNENIECVDFFIKMFKSTENQKHVSTNINWKNKYGQTPLHAAVFTGNIPIIELLLKNKADISAVDVNELTPYHYAYINENQDVVNAIHETLNVQ
;
A
#
# COMPACT_ATOMS: atom_id res chain seq x y z
N MET A 1 17.84 8.99 14.28
CA MET A 1 17.28 9.80 13.17
C MET A 1 17.90 9.38 11.83
N ILE A 2 19.23 9.41 11.65
CA ILE A 2 19.89 8.98 10.41
C ILE A 2 19.62 7.50 10.12
N GLU A 3 19.69 6.63 11.13
CA GLU A 3 19.39 5.19 10.98
C GLU A 3 17.92 4.91 10.63
N SER A 4 16.97 5.64 11.24
CA SER A 4 15.54 5.51 10.89
C SER A 4 15.21 6.11 9.52
N PHE A 5 16.02 7.07 9.06
CA PHE A 5 15.90 7.65 7.70
C PHE A 5 16.48 6.70 6.65
N ASN A 6 17.63 6.10 6.93
CA ASN A 6 18.23 5.11 6.03
C ASN A 6 17.32 3.88 5.89
N HIS A 7 16.72 3.39 6.97
CA HIS A 7 15.79 2.26 6.91
C HIS A 7 14.55 2.55 6.02
N LYS A 8 14.01 3.78 6.07
CA LYS A 8 12.92 4.19 5.17
C LYS A 8 13.36 4.42 3.72
N LEU A 9 14.62 4.82 3.51
CA LEU A 9 15.20 4.99 2.16
C LEU A 9 15.61 3.65 1.55
N ASP A 10 16.14 2.73 2.37
CA ASP A 10 16.53 1.38 1.94
C ASP A 10 15.31 0.55 1.51
N GLU A 11 14.16 0.66 2.24
CA GLU A 11 12.91 0.02 1.81
C GLU A 11 12.41 0.57 0.45
N SER A 12 12.63 1.86 0.16
CA SER A 12 12.24 2.45 -1.13
C SER A 12 13.24 2.17 -2.26
N ASP A 13 14.53 1.98 -1.94
CA ASP A 13 15.59 1.73 -2.92
C ASP A 13 15.77 0.24 -3.23
N GLU A 14 15.45 -0.66 -2.30
CA GLU A 14 15.37 -2.10 -2.60
C GLU A 14 14.23 -2.42 -3.58
N GLU A 15 13.08 -1.76 -3.49
CA GLU A 15 12.03 -1.85 -4.51
C GLU A 15 12.48 -1.26 -5.86
N ASN A 16 13.29 -0.19 -5.87
CA ASN A 16 13.77 0.43 -7.11
C ASN A 16 15.05 -0.21 -7.69
N SER A 17 15.92 -0.81 -6.86
CA SER A 17 17.13 -1.48 -7.34
C SER A 17 16.86 -2.90 -7.87
N SER A 18 15.88 -3.61 -7.32
CA SER A 18 15.39 -4.88 -7.86
C SER A 18 14.69 -4.73 -9.21
N ASN A 19 14.07 -3.56 -9.47
CA ASN A 19 13.40 -3.26 -10.73
C ASN A 19 14.34 -2.93 -11.91
N LYS A 20 15.63 -2.66 -11.68
CA LYS A 20 16.56 -2.35 -12.79
C LYS A 20 17.26 -3.57 -13.41
N ASN A 21 17.31 -4.71 -12.71
CA ASN A 21 17.98 -5.90 -13.22
C ASN A 21 17.08 -7.12 -13.49
N ASN A 22 15.76 -7.02 -13.18
CA ASN A 22 14.86 -8.18 -13.29
C ASN A 22 13.49 -7.81 -13.91
N ASN A 23 13.47 -6.91 -14.91
CA ASN A 23 12.23 -6.44 -15.55
C ASN A 23 11.43 -7.51 -16.33
N HIS A 24 11.81 -8.80 -16.28
CA HIS A 24 10.99 -9.89 -16.81
C HIS A 24 10.49 -10.89 -15.74
N ASN A 25 11.08 -10.91 -14.53
CA ASN A 25 10.63 -11.84 -13.47
C ASN A 25 9.93 -11.14 -12.30
N SER A 26 10.10 -9.82 -12.11
CA SER A 26 9.52 -9.11 -10.97
C SER A 26 8.08 -8.61 -11.22
N GLN A 27 7.68 -8.40 -12.49
CA GLN A 27 6.26 -8.18 -12.80
C GLN A 27 5.40 -9.44 -12.56
N GLN A 28 5.96 -10.62 -12.75
CA GLN A 28 5.28 -11.87 -12.38
C GLN A 28 5.27 -12.09 -10.86
N ASN A 29 6.34 -11.70 -10.13
CA ASN A 29 6.40 -11.91 -8.67
C ASN A 29 5.63 -10.86 -7.86
N ILE A 30 5.47 -9.63 -8.35
CA ILE A 30 4.62 -8.59 -7.71
C ILE A 30 3.15 -8.84 -8.04
N GLN A 31 2.82 -9.26 -9.26
CA GLN A 31 1.49 -9.79 -9.59
C GLN A 31 1.18 -11.07 -8.82
N ASP A 32 2.18 -11.93 -8.55
CA ASP A 32 2.01 -13.16 -7.78
C ASP A 32 1.93 -12.95 -6.26
N GLN A 33 2.44 -11.88 -5.67
CA GLN A 33 2.25 -11.56 -4.25
C GLN A 33 0.97 -10.74 -4.00
N GLU A 34 0.61 -9.81 -4.86
CA GLU A 34 -0.68 -9.09 -4.79
C GLU A 34 -1.85 -9.94 -5.31
N SER A 35 -1.61 -10.87 -6.25
CA SER A 35 -2.57 -11.91 -6.62
C SER A 35 -2.65 -13.05 -5.58
N ASN A 36 -1.69 -13.19 -4.65
CA ASN A 36 -1.71 -14.24 -3.65
C ASN A 36 -2.63 -13.94 -2.46
N GLU A 37 -2.95 -12.69 -2.10
CA GLU A 37 -4.02 -12.46 -1.11
C GLU A 37 -5.41 -12.72 -1.72
N GLY A 38 -5.69 -12.33 -2.97
CA GLY A 38 -6.86 -12.78 -3.73
C GLY A 38 -6.76 -14.23 -4.21
N GLY A 39 -5.56 -14.71 -4.53
CA GLY A 39 -5.25 -16.07 -4.94
C GLY A 39 -5.23 -17.09 -3.80
N TYR A 40 -5.06 -16.65 -2.55
CA TYR A 40 -5.22 -17.51 -1.36
C TYR A 40 -6.67 -17.95 -1.18
N PHE A 41 -7.61 -17.05 -1.48
CA PHE A 41 -9.04 -17.33 -1.43
C PHE A 41 -9.45 -18.35 -2.50
N ILE A 42 -8.97 -18.20 -3.74
CA ILE A 42 -9.24 -19.13 -4.84
C ILE A 42 -8.52 -20.47 -4.64
N ARG A 43 -7.30 -20.48 -4.07
CA ARG A 43 -6.56 -21.72 -3.75
C ARG A 43 -7.17 -22.52 -2.60
N ASN A 44 -7.78 -21.89 -1.60
CA ASN A 44 -8.50 -22.62 -0.55
C ASN A 44 -9.74 -23.33 -1.12
N LEU A 45 -10.45 -22.73 -2.06
CA LEU A 45 -11.55 -23.40 -2.78
C LEU A 45 -11.07 -24.56 -3.68
N GLN A 46 -9.83 -24.52 -4.18
CA GLN A 46 -9.24 -25.63 -4.95
C GLN A 46 -8.60 -26.73 -4.08
N ASN A 47 -8.08 -26.39 -2.89
CA ASN A 47 -7.43 -27.36 -2.02
C ASN A 47 -8.43 -28.20 -1.20
N GLN A 48 -9.66 -27.75 -0.97
CA GLN A 48 -10.75 -28.59 -0.44
C GLN A 48 -11.15 -29.72 -1.40
N LYS A 49 -10.83 -29.61 -2.70
CA LYS A 49 -11.04 -30.71 -3.66
C LYS A 49 -10.15 -31.93 -3.47
N ASN A 50 -9.01 -31.79 -2.79
CA ASN A 50 -8.01 -32.86 -2.71
C ASN A 50 -8.05 -33.69 -1.41
N SER A 51 -8.90 -33.34 -0.42
CA SER A 51 -8.96 -34.05 0.87
C SER A 51 -10.11 -35.07 1.00
N ASN A 52 -11.05 -35.11 0.04
CA ASN A 52 -12.21 -36.02 0.11
C ASN A 52 -12.17 -37.19 -0.89
N ASN A 53 -11.01 -37.58 -1.38
CA ASN A 53 -10.85 -38.66 -2.35
C ASN A 53 -10.35 -39.96 -1.71
N LEU A 54 -11.11 -40.56 -0.79
CA LEU A 54 -10.90 -41.97 -0.40
C LEU A 54 -12.22 -42.55 0.16
N GLY A 55 -13.13 -42.96 -0.72
CA GLY A 55 -14.30 -43.72 -0.25
C GLY A 55 -15.39 -44.08 -1.27
N ASP A 56 -15.50 -43.43 -2.44
CA ASP A 56 -16.72 -43.57 -3.23
C ASP A 56 -16.54 -43.82 -4.74
N ASN A 57 -15.68 -44.72 -5.14
CA ASN A 57 -15.57 -45.12 -6.54
C ASN A 57 -16.84 -45.82 -7.08
N ASN A 58 -17.73 -46.37 -6.23
CA ASN A 58 -18.98 -47.01 -6.67
C ASN A 58 -20.14 -46.00 -6.80
N SER A 59 -20.26 -45.08 -5.87
CA SER A 59 -21.33 -44.06 -5.88
C SER A 59 -21.19 -43.11 -7.07
N ASN A 60 -20.00 -42.62 -7.35
CA ASN A 60 -19.74 -41.74 -8.51
C ASN A 60 -20.06 -42.43 -9.86
N LYS A 61 -19.75 -43.73 -10.00
CA LYS A 61 -20.05 -44.49 -11.22
C LYS A 61 -21.54 -44.72 -11.41
N ILE A 62 -22.28 -44.85 -10.33
CA ILE A 62 -23.73 -44.97 -10.34
C ILE A 62 -24.35 -43.63 -10.77
N ILE A 63 -23.88 -42.50 -10.20
CA ILE A 63 -24.34 -41.16 -10.55
C ILE A 63 -24.08 -40.86 -12.02
N GLU A 64 -22.88 -41.15 -12.56
CA GLU A 64 -22.57 -41.00 -13.99
C GLU A 64 -23.51 -41.80 -14.87
N THR A 65 -23.81 -43.05 -14.52
CA THR A 65 -24.75 -43.91 -15.26
C THR A 65 -26.16 -43.33 -15.26
N ILE A 66 -26.62 -42.77 -14.15
CA ILE A 66 -27.90 -42.10 -14.01
C ILE A 66 -27.95 -40.85 -14.90
N ILE A 67 -26.91 -40.03 -14.88
CA ILE A 67 -26.78 -38.81 -15.69
C ILE A 67 -26.83 -39.13 -17.18
N ASP A 68 -26.15 -40.17 -17.64
CA ASP A 68 -26.17 -40.57 -19.03
C ASP A 68 -27.57 -41.05 -19.47
N LYS A 69 -28.28 -41.76 -18.59
CA LYS A 69 -29.68 -42.12 -18.84
C LYS A 69 -30.59 -40.89 -18.89
N LEU A 70 -30.41 -39.93 -17.98
CA LEU A 70 -31.15 -38.67 -17.95
C LEU A 70 -30.92 -37.82 -19.21
N LYS A 71 -29.66 -37.72 -19.67
CA LYS A 71 -29.32 -37.05 -20.95
C LYS A 71 -30.01 -37.70 -22.13
N LEU A 72 -30.01 -39.02 -22.16
CA LEU A 72 -30.65 -39.78 -23.27
C LEU A 72 -32.18 -39.61 -23.24
N ALA A 73 -32.79 -39.70 -22.05
CA ALA A 73 -34.23 -39.47 -21.86
C ALA A 73 -34.62 -38.04 -22.24
N TYR A 74 -33.84 -37.04 -21.85
CA TYR A 74 -34.11 -35.64 -22.19
C TYR A 74 -34.08 -35.36 -23.70
N LYS A 75 -33.20 -36.06 -24.45
CA LYS A 75 -33.07 -35.89 -25.91
C LYS A 75 -34.10 -36.67 -26.74
N LYS A 76 -34.53 -37.84 -26.25
CA LYS A 76 -35.29 -38.80 -27.08
C LYS A 76 -36.76 -38.96 -26.73
N MET A 77 -37.18 -38.57 -25.53
CA MET A 77 -38.54 -38.81 -25.01
C MET A 77 -39.40 -37.56 -25.09
N THR A 78 -40.73 -37.75 -25.24
CA THR A 78 -41.73 -36.67 -25.27
C THR A 78 -42.64 -36.73 -24.06
N GLY A 79 -43.03 -35.55 -23.52
CA GLY A 79 -44.11 -35.39 -22.56
C GLY A 79 -44.06 -36.30 -21.32
N GLU A 80 -45.09 -37.13 -21.14
CA GLU A 80 -45.28 -37.98 -19.94
C GLU A 80 -44.24 -39.08 -19.78
N GLU A 81 -43.70 -39.64 -20.87
CA GLU A 81 -42.64 -40.66 -20.82
C GLU A 81 -41.34 -40.10 -20.22
N LYS A 82 -41.06 -38.84 -20.48
CA LYS A 82 -39.93 -38.11 -19.90
C LYS A 82 -40.06 -38.06 -18.37
N ILE A 83 -41.23 -37.66 -17.90
CA ILE A 83 -41.53 -37.49 -16.49
C ILE A 83 -41.40 -38.83 -15.74
N GLN A 84 -42.03 -39.89 -16.25
CA GLN A 84 -41.97 -41.23 -15.61
C GLN A 84 -40.54 -41.79 -15.51
N THR A 85 -39.73 -41.58 -16.56
CA THR A 85 -38.32 -42.02 -16.56
C THR A 85 -37.48 -41.24 -15.54
N PHE A 86 -37.73 -39.96 -15.42
CA PHE A 86 -37.02 -39.12 -14.42
C PHE A 86 -37.45 -39.52 -12.99
N GLN A 87 -38.74 -39.78 -12.74
CA GLN A 87 -39.23 -40.24 -11.45
C GLN A 87 -38.66 -41.61 -11.05
N MET A 88 -38.64 -42.59 -11.98
CA MET A 88 -38.07 -43.91 -11.69
C MET A 88 -36.58 -43.88 -11.38
N VAL A 89 -35.83 -42.94 -12.01
CA VAL A 89 -34.38 -42.81 -11.80
C VAL A 89 -34.07 -42.08 -10.48
N LEU A 90 -34.94 -41.17 -10.07
CA LEU A 90 -34.70 -40.29 -8.91
C LEU A 90 -35.27 -40.85 -7.59
N ASN A 91 -36.21 -41.81 -7.63
CA ASN A 91 -36.90 -42.34 -6.47
C ASN A 91 -36.02 -43.11 -5.43
N ASN A 92 -34.74 -43.37 -5.74
CA ASN A 92 -33.84 -44.15 -4.89
C ASN A 92 -32.45 -43.51 -4.64
N GLN A 93 -32.25 -42.23 -4.96
CA GLN A 93 -30.93 -41.60 -4.88
C GLN A 93 -31.00 -40.21 -4.26
N ASP A 94 -29.89 -39.73 -3.73
CA ASP A 94 -29.76 -38.34 -3.30
C ASP A 94 -29.87 -37.38 -4.48
N ILE A 95 -31.07 -36.83 -4.68
CA ILE A 95 -31.43 -35.96 -5.78
C ILE A 95 -30.51 -34.72 -5.86
N VAL A 96 -30.08 -34.21 -4.72
CA VAL A 96 -29.23 -33.02 -4.64
C VAL A 96 -27.84 -33.29 -5.26
N GLU A 97 -27.27 -34.47 -5.00
CA GLU A 97 -25.97 -34.83 -5.58
C GLU A 97 -26.06 -35.02 -7.10
N ILE A 98 -27.17 -35.58 -7.60
CA ILE A 98 -27.41 -35.66 -9.04
C ILE A 98 -27.59 -34.27 -9.67
N LEU A 99 -28.31 -33.37 -9.03
CA LEU A 99 -28.48 -31.99 -9.48
C LEU A 99 -27.15 -31.23 -9.48
N LYS A 100 -26.31 -31.41 -8.46
CA LYS A 100 -24.96 -30.84 -8.41
C LYS A 100 -24.09 -31.34 -9.57
N GLU A 101 -24.11 -32.63 -9.85
CA GLU A 101 -23.30 -33.20 -10.92
C GLU A 101 -23.79 -32.77 -12.32
N LEU A 102 -25.10 -32.70 -12.53
CA LEU A 102 -25.67 -32.12 -13.77
C LEU A 102 -25.26 -30.64 -13.94
N SER A 103 -25.27 -29.88 -12.85
CA SER A 103 -24.79 -28.49 -12.85
C SER A 103 -23.29 -28.41 -13.15
N ARG A 104 -22.46 -29.29 -12.57
CA ARG A 104 -21.01 -29.38 -12.90
C ARG A 104 -20.77 -29.65 -14.37
N GLN A 105 -21.63 -30.43 -15.01
CA GLN A 105 -21.56 -30.75 -16.44
C GLN A 105 -22.24 -29.69 -17.34
N ASN A 106 -22.65 -28.55 -16.80
CA ASN A 106 -23.35 -27.46 -17.50
C ASN A 106 -24.67 -27.90 -18.17
N LEU A 107 -25.40 -28.84 -17.56
CA LEU A 107 -26.69 -29.34 -18.02
C LEU A 107 -27.85 -28.61 -17.32
N GLU A 108 -27.80 -27.28 -17.35
CA GLU A 108 -28.71 -26.37 -16.64
C GLU A 108 -30.19 -26.67 -16.97
N GLU A 109 -30.53 -26.91 -18.24
CA GLU A 109 -31.91 -27.20 -18.66
C GLU A 109 -32.48 -28.47 -18.02
N ILE A 110 -31.65 -29.48 -17.80
CA ILE A 110 -32.06 -30.73 -17.16
C ILE A 110 -32.28 -30.48 -15.66
N VAL A 111 -31.41 -29.72 -15.03
CA VAL A 111 -31.55 -29.34 -13.62
C VAL A 111 -32.85 -28.59 -13.39
N VAL A 112 -33.11 -27.55 -14.20
CA VAL A 112 -34.34 -26.75 -14.13
C VAL A 112 -35.58 -27.62 -14.35
N PHE A 113 -35.56 -28.53 -15.34
CA PHE A 113 -36.66 -29.45 -15.55
C PHE A 113 -36.94 -30.37 -14.36
N ILE A 114 -35.89 -30.92 -13.73
CA ILE A 114 -36.03 -31.79 -12.56
C ILE A 114 -36.62 -30.97 -11.40
N LEU A 115 -36.06 -29.80 -11.10
CA LEU A 115 -36.55 -28.94 -10.00
C LEU A 115 -38.03 -28.60 -10.20
N SER A 116 -38.43 -28.16 -11.41
CA SER A 116 -39.83 -27.79 -11.70
C SER A 116 -40.82 -28.97 -11.50
N LYS A 117 -40.42 -30.21 -11.81
CA LYS A 117 -41.28 -31.37 -11.70
C LYS A 117 -41.34 -31.95 -10.28
N PHE A 118 -40.20 -31.94 -9.59
CA PHE A 118 -40.11 -32.44 -8.21
C PHE A 118 -40.93 -31.59 -7.23
N CYS A 119 -41.00 -30.28 -7.42
CA CYS A 119 -41.78 -29.38 -6.57
C CYS A 119 -43.29 -29.48 -6.81
N ILE A 120 -43.73 -29.78 -8.04
CA ILE A 120 -45.16 -30.00 -8.31
C ILE A 120 -45.70 -31.21 -7.52
N GLU A 121 -44.90 -32.25 -7.34
CA GLU A 121 -45.30 -33.43 -6.57
C GLU A 121 -45.41 -33.16 -5.07
N GLN A 122 -44.46 -32.41 -4.48
CA GLN A 122 -44.52 -32.01 -3.08
C GLN A 122 -45.73 -31.10 -2.79
N LYS A 123 -46.10 -30.19 -3.71
CA LYS A 123 -47.31 -29.34 -3.54
C LYS A 123 -48.63 -30.15 -3.66
N ASN A 124 -48.62 -31.28 -4.35
CA ASN A 124 -49.80 -32.15 -4.50
C ASN A 124 -50.02 -33.11 -3.29
N GLU A 125 -49.03 -33.30 -2.42
CA GLU A 125 -49.15 -34.17 -1.24
C GLU A 125 -49.71 -33.45 0.01
N GLY A 126 -50.33 -32.27 -0.17
CA GLY A 126 -51.19 -31.61 0.83
C GLY A 126 -50.43 -30.89 1.95
N PHE A 127 -49.68 -29.91 1.61
CA PHE A 127 -49.08 -28.99 2.59
C PHE A 127 -50.10 -27.94 3.03
N ASP A 128 -50.57 -28.04 4.28
CA ASP A 128 -51.31 -26.99 4.94
C ASP A 128 -50.37 -25.80 5.22
N GLY A 129 -50.74 -24.62 4.74
CA GLY A 129 -49.96 -23.39 4.65
C GLY A 129 -49.50 -22.72 5.94
N ASN A 130 -49.02 -23.46 6.91
CA ASN A 130 -48.26 -22.92 8.05
C ASN A 130 -46.78 -23.04 7.75
N PHE A 131 -46.17 -21.92 7.38
CA PHE A 131 -44.70 -21.81 7.22
C PHE A 131 -44.06 -21.98 8.61
N ASP A 132 -43.41 -23.12 8.83
CA ASP A 132 -42.52 -23.32 9.97
C ASP A 132 -41.11 -22.82 9.55
N GLU A 133 -40.52 -21.89 10.34
CA GLU A 133 -39.17 -21.35 10.07
C GLU A 133 -38.13 -22.48 9.98
N ASN A 134 -38.34 -23.59 10.67
CA ASN A 134 -37.46 -24.76 10.64
C ASN A 134 -37.43 -25.46 9.26
N GLU A 135 -38.53 -25.47 8.52
CA GLU A 135 -38.59 -26.08 7.16
C GLU A 135 -37.79 -25.25 6.12
N GLU A 136 -37.79 -23.93 6.26
CA GLU A 136 -36.99 -23.06 5.37
C GLU A 136 -35.49 -23.29 5.58
N ASP A 137 -35.05 -23.41 6.83
CA ASP A 137 -33.65 -23.65 7.16
C ASP A 137 -33.20 -25.06 6.72
N GLU A 138 -34.03 -26.08 6.81
CA GLU A 138 -33.74 -27.41 6.25
C GLU A 138 -33.64 -27.40 4.72
N LYS A 139 -34.51 -26.67 4.02
CA LYS A 139 -34.43 -26.50 2.57
C LYS A 139 -33.15 -25.75 2.16
N ILE A 140 -32.80 -24.68 2.90
CA ILE A 140 -31.58 -23.93 2.67
C ILE A 140 -30.37 -24.84 2.79
N GLU A 141 -30.22 -25.56 3.90
CA GLU A 141 -29.06 -26.44 4.12
C GLU A 141 -28.98 -27.55 3.06
N LYS A 142 -30.14 -28.13 2.68
CA LYS A 142 -30.20 -29.17 1.64
C LYS A 142 -29.71 -28.69 0.26
N TYR A 143 -30.07 -27.49 -0.16
CA TYR A 143 -29.77 -27.00 -1.50
C TYR A 143 -28.61 -25.95 -1.54
N LYS A 144 -28.00 -25.65 -0.40
CA LYS A 144 -26.92 -24.66 -0.25
C LYS A 144 -25.74 -24.90 -1.21
N ASP A 145 -25.31 -26.16 -1.32
CA ASP A 145 -24.21 -26.52 -2.22
C ASP A 145 -24.56 -26.30 -3.69
N LEU A 146 -25.81 -26.62 -4.08
CA LEU A 146 -26.27 -26.38 -5.45
C LEU A 146 -26.37 -24.88 -5.76
N TYR A 147 -26.82 -24.09 -4.78
CA TYR A 147 -26.86 -22.64 -4.86
C TYR A 147 -25.46 -22.06 -5.11
N PHE A 148 -24.46 -22.41 -4.30
CA PHE A 148 -23.09 -21.93 -4.50
C PHE A 148 -22.48 -22.42 -5.82
N LEU A 149 -22.79 -23.65 -6.21
CA LEU A 149 -22.33 -24.18 -7.49
C LEU A 149 -22.95 -23.43 -8.68
N ALA A 150 -24.23 -23.09 -8.61
CA ALA A 150 -24.93 -22.33 -9.64
C ALA A 150 -24.34 -20.93 -9.79
N ILE A 151 -24.03 -20.24 -8.69
CA ILE A 151 -23.32 -18.95 -8.70
C ILE A 151 -21.96 -19.12 -9.37
N LYS A 152 -21.16 -20.09 -8.92
CA LYS A 152 -19.81 -20.33 -9.44
C LYS A 152 -19.78 -20.64 -10.93
N LYS A 153 -20.87 -21.21 -11.47
CA LYS A 153 -21.01 -21.61 -12.89
C LYS A 153 -21.75 -20.59 -13.73
N GLY A 154 -22.24 -19.51 -13.17
CA GLY A 154 -23.01 -18.50 -13.90
C GLY A 154 -24.43 -18.98 -14.30
N GLN A 155 -25.00 -19.96 -13.59
CA GLN A 155 -26.25 -20.66 -13.98
C GLN A 155 -27.48 -19.97 -13.39
N VAL A 156 -27.84 -18.81 -13.95
CA VAL A 156 -28.96 -17.97 -13.47
C VAL A 156 -30.29 -18.73 -13.42
N LYS A 157 -30.59 -19.60 -14.42
CA LYS A 157 -31.85 -20.34 -14.47
C LYS A 157 -32.01 -21.32 -13.31
N ILE A 158 -30.92 -21.91 -12.81
CA ILE A 158 -30.95 -22.76 -11.62
C ILE A 158 -31.30 -21.92 -10.40
N LEU A 159 -30.71 -20.72 -10.26
CA LEU A 159 -31.05 -19.80 -9.18
C LEU A 159 -32.53 -19.38 -9.24
N GLU A 160 -33.03 -19.04 -10.43
CA GLU A 160 -34.45 -18.73 -10.64
C GLU A 160 -35.35 -19.90 -10.22
N SER A 161 -34.97 -21.15 -10.54
CA SER A 161 -35.75 -22.34 -10.15
C SER A 161 -35.67 -22.59 -8.64
N LEU A 162 -34.50 -22.45 -8.02
CA LEU A 162 -34.37 -22.56 -6.57
C LEU A 162 -35.23 -21.53 -5.83
N MET A 163 -35.28 -20.30 -6.35
CA MET A 163 -36.10 -19.22 -5.79
C MET A 163 -37.61 -19.47 -6.00
N ASN A 164 -38.02 -19.77 -7.22
CA ASN A 164 -39.43 -19.80 -7.59
C ASN A 164 -40.11 -21.11 -7.22
N GLU A 165 -39.42 -22.24 -7.41
CA GLU A 165 -40.01 -23.57 -7.18
C GLU A 165 -39.85 -24.03 -5.73
N LEU A 166 -38.68 -23.79 -5.12
CA LEU A 166 -38.42 -24.20 -3.74
C LEU A 166 -38.66 -23.09 -2.73
N GLU A 167 -38.94 -21.89 -3.17
CA GLU A 167 -39.21 -20.69 -2.36
C GLU A 167 -38.08 -20.35 -1.37
N ILE A 168 -36.82 -20.62 -1.78
CA ILE A 168 -35.65 -20.38 -0.94
C ILE A 168 -35.32 -18.89 -0.87
N ASN A 169 -35.22 -18.37 0.33
CA ASN A 169 -34.81 -16.98 0.56
C ASN A 169 -33.30 -16.85 0.62
N PHE A 170 -32.69 -16.37 -0.46
CA PHE A 170 -31.25 -16.22 -0.59
C PHE A 170 -30.65 -15.14 0.34
N ASN A 171 -31.46 -14.27 0.94
CA ASN A 171 -30.98 -13.29 1.93
C ASN A 171 -30.41 -13.95 3.20
N LYS A 172 -30.79 -15.19 3.50
CA LYS A 172 -30.31 -15.94 4.65
C LYS A 172 -29.02 -16.73 4.38
N ILE A 173 -28.65 -16.96 3.11
CA ILE A 173 -27.53 -17.82 2.74
C ILE A 173 -26.22 -17.07 2.76
N ARG A 174 -25.24 -17.60 3.49
CA ARG A 174 -23.87 -17.12 3.56
C ARG A 174 -22.90 -18.29 3.43
N ASP A 175 -21.72 -18.02 2.83
CA ASP A 175 -20.60 -18.97 2.91
C ASP A 175 -19.85 -18.84 4.25
N GLU A 176 -18.73 -19.55 4.40
CA GLU A 176 -17.91 -19.55 5.62
C GLU A 176 -17.29 -18.17 5.91
N GLU A 177 -17.03 -17.38 4.88
CA GLU A 177 -16.51 -16.03 4.96
C GLU A 177 -17.60 -14.95 5.14
N GLY A 178 -18.87 -15.37 5.24
CA GLY A 178 -20.02 -14.49 5.38
C GLY A 178 -20.45 -13.82 4.07
N ASN A 179 -19.97 -14.29 2.92
CA ASN A 179 -20.33 -13.72 1.63
C ASN A 179 -21.78 -14.06 1.26
N THR A 180 -22.49 -13.05 0.76
CA THR A 180 -23.80 -13.21 0.11
C THR A 180 -23.61 -13.67 -1.34
N GLY A 181 -24.71 -14.13 -1.98
CA GLY A 181 -24.68 -14.46 -3.41
C GLY A 181 -24.25 -13.29 -4.30
N LEU A 182 -24.61 -12.07 -3.92
CA LEU A 182 -24.14 -10.86 -4.63
C LEU A 182 -22.64 -10.63 -4.46
N ILE A 183 -22.10 -10.83 -3.25
CA ILE A 183 -20.65 -10.74 -3.03
C ILE A 183 -19.91 -11.80 -3.85
N LEU A 184 -20.41 -13.03 -3.89
CA LEU A 184 -19.82 -14.10 -4.71
C LEU A 184 -19.86 -13.78 -6.22
N ALA A 185 -20.93 -13.13 -6.69
CA ALA A 185 -21.02 -12.63 -8.07
C ALA A 185 -19.95 -11.56 -8.36
N VAL A 186 -19.68 -10.68 -7.38
CA VAL A 186 -18.61 -9.67 -7.49
C VAL A 186 -17.23 -10.33 -7.50
N ILE A 187 -17.00 -11.31 -6.64
CA ILE A 187 -15.73 -12.07 -6.59
C ILE A 187 -15.46 -12.77 -7.94
N SER A 188 -16.49 -13.33 -8.56
CA SER A 188 -16.38 -14.02 -9.86
C SER A 188 -16.48 -13.08 -11.07
N SER A 189 -16.71 -11.78 -10.85
CA SER A 189 -17.01 -10.76 -11.90
C SER A 189 -18.15 -11.17 -12.83
N ASP A 190 -19.14 -11.92 -12.33
CA ASP A 190 -20.29 -12.37 -13.10
C ASP A 190 -21.43 -11.34 -13.07
N ILE A 191 -21.52 -10.57 -14.13
CA ILE A 191 -22.53 -9.51 -14.30
C ILE A 191 -23.96 -10.06 -14.37
N GLN A 192 -24.17 -11.27 -14.88
CA GLN A 192 -25.51 -11.84 -15.01
C GLN A 192 -26.04 -12.30 -13.66
N ILE A 193 -25.20 -12.97 -12.88
CA ILE A 193 -25.52 -13.37 -11.51
C ILE A 193 -25.74 -12.12 -10.63
N ALA A 194 -24.89 -11.09 -10.77
CA ALA A 194 -25.06 -9.83 -10.03
C ALA A 194 -26.40 -9.15 -10.38
N LYS A 195 -26.77 -9.08 -11.66
CA LYS A 195 -28.08 -8.55 -12.09
C LYS A 195 -29.25 -9.33 -11.54
N PHE A 196 -29.13 -10.66 -11.47
CA PHE A 196 -30.16 -11.52 -10.86
C PHE A 196 -30.38 -11.13 -9.39
N PHE A 197 -29.29 -11.06 -8.58
CA PHE A 197 -29.40 -10.70 -7.19
C PHE A 197 -29.91 -9.27 -6.98
N LEU A 198 -29.45 -8.30 -7.77
CA LEU A 198 -29.93 -6.91 -7.67
C LEU A 198 -31.43 -6.79 -8.00
N LYS A 199 -31.94 -7.61 -8.90
CA LYS A 199 -33.35 -7.61 -9.29
C LYS A 199 -34.26 -8.23 -8.21
N HIS A 200 -33.82 -9.31 -7.56
CA HIS A 200 -34.66 -10.11 -6.68
C HIS A 200 -34.33 -9.94 -5.20
N PHE A 201 -33.09 -9.52 -4.86
CA PHE A 201 -32.55 -9.42 -3.49
C PHE A 201 -31.74 -8.14 -3.34
N HIS A 202 -32.36 -7.01 -3.65
CA HIS A 202 -31.72 -5.69 -3.67
C HIS A 202 -31.01 -5.34 -2.36
N GLU A 203 -31.51 -5.81 -1.24
CA GLU A 203 -30.96 -5.58 0.10
C GLU A 203 -29.52 -6.09 0.25
N MET A 204 -29.12 -7.09 -0.55
CA MET A 204 -27.76 -7.64 -0.51
C MET A 204 -26.68 -6.62 -0.88
N ILE A 205 -27.04 -5.51 -1.53
CA ILE A 205 -26.08 -4.49 -2.00
C ILE A 205 -25.35 -3.80 -0.84
N GLU A 206 -25.98 -3.71 0.34
CA GLU A 206 -25.42 -3.09 1.54
C GLU A 206 -24.81 -4.08 2.53
N ILE A 207 -25.04 -5.38 2.32
CA ILE A 207 -24.58 -6.42 3.25
C ILE A 207 -23.07 -6.61 3.09
N LYS A 208 -22.38 -6.67 4.23
CA LYS A 208 -20.93 -6.89 4.31
C LYS A 208 -20.62 -8.34 4.69
N ASN A 209 -19.49 -8.83 4.19
CA ASN A 209 -18.93 -10.12 4.65
C ASN A 209 -18.22 -9.99 6.02
N ASN A 210 -17.64 -11.08 6.52
CA ASN A 210 -16.94 -11.12 7.81
C ASN A 210 -15.71 -10.20 7.87
N GLU A 211 -15.12 -9.86 6.74
CA GLU A 211 -14.01 -8.91 6.63
C GLU A 211 -14.48 -7.44 6.54
N GLY A 212 -15.79 -7.21 6.47
CA GLY A 212 -16.38 -5.88 6.39
C GLY A 212 -16.50 -5.32 4.96
N TYR A 213 -16.26 -6.11 3.92
CA TYR A 213 -16.41 -5.71 2.53
C TYR A 213 -17.88 -5.79 2.09
N SER A 214 -18.41 -4.67 1.60
CA SER A 214 -19.66 -4.63 0.83
C SER A 214 -19.40 -5.02 -0.64
N PRO A 215 -20.45 -5.44 -1.41
CA PRO A 215 -20.30 -5.69 -2.85
C PRO A 215 -19.64 -4.53 -3.61
N LEU A 216 -20.05 -3.29 -3.31
CA LEU A 216 -19.49 -2.10 -3.95
C LEU A 216 -18.00 -1.90 -3.63
N LEU A 217 -17.62 -2.04 -2.35
CA LEU A 217 -16.22 -1.89 -1.93
C LEU A 217 -15.34 -2.97 -2.57
N LEU A 218 -15.84 -4.19 -2.67
CA LEU A 218 -15.13 -5.30 -3.28
C LEU A 218 -14.95 -5.13 -4.80
N SER A 219 -15.94 -4.53 -5.49
CA SER A 219 -15.79 -4.22 -6.92
C SER A 219 -14.67 -3.21 -7.21
N VAL A 220 -14.48 -2.23 -6.30
CA VAL A 220 -13.34 -1.30 -6.37
C VAL A 220 -12.03 -2.00 -6.04
N TYR A 221 -12.03 -2.85 -5.01
CA TYR A 221 -10.86 -3.65 -4.62
C TYR A 221 -10.36 -4.53 -5.79
N ASN A 222 -11.29 -5.17 -6.52
CA ASN A 222 -11.01 -5.99 -7.68
C ASN A 222 -10.71 -5.17 -8.95
N ASN A 223 -10.79 -3.86 -8.90
CA ASN A 223 -10.66 -2.94 -10.03
C ASN A 223 -11.63 -3.25 -11.19
N ASP A 224 -12.84 -3.71 -10.87
CA ASP A 224 -13.88 -4.08 -11.84
C ASP A 224 -14.85 -2.92 -12.08
N ASN A 225 -14.57 -2.13 -13.12
CA ASN A 225 -15.38 -0.96 -13.48
C ASN A 225 -16.82 -1.33 -13.83
N LEU A 226 -17.03 -2.43 -14.56
CA LEU A 226 -18.38 -2.81 -15.01
C LEU A 226 -19.24 -3.20 -13.81
N MET A 227 -18.70 -3.99 -12.91
CA MET A 227 -19.37 -4.39 -11.67
C MET A 227 -19.62 -3.17 -10.78
N PHE A 228 -18.60 -2.31 -10.60
CA PHE A 228 -18.75 -1.07 -9.83
C PHE A 228 -19.92 -0.22 -10.35
N PHE A 229 -19.96 0.08 -11.66
CA PHE A 229 -21.03 0.93 -12.20
C PHE A 229 -22.39 0.26 -12.13
N LEU A 230 -22.46 -1.06 -12.30
CA LEU A 230 -23.70 -1.80 -12.10
C LEU A 230 -24.23 -1.63 -10.68
N LEU A 231 -23.38 -1.84 -9.67
CA LEU A 231 -23.75 -1.72 -8.25
C LEU A 231 -24.07 -0.26 -7.88
N ALA A 232 -23.21 0.67 -8.25
CA ALA A 232 -23.35 2.08 -7.89
C ALA A 232 -24.61 2.74 -8.48
N ASN A 233 -25.07 2.28 -9.65
CA ASN A 233 -26.31 2.76 -10.27
C ASN A 233 -27.57 2.15 -9.64
N ASN A 234 -27.44 1.06 -8.88
CA ASN A 234 -28.53 0.41 -8.16
C ASN A 234 -28.57 0.81 -6.66
N LEU A 235 -27.70 1.71 -6.19
CA LEU A 235 -27.76 2.23 -4.83
C LEU A 235 -28.76 3.39 -4.77
N ASP A 236 -29.85 3.20 -4.02
CA ASP A 236 -30.89 4.23 -3.81
C ASP A 236 -30.44 5.32 -2.85
N ASN A 237 -29.54 4.99 -1.92
CA ASN A 237 -29.05 5.85 -0.85
C ASN A 237 -27.64 6.34 -1.09
N ALA A 238 -27.21 7.32 -0.27
CA ALA A 238 -25.85 7.82 -0.26
C ALA A 238 -24.83 6.69 -0.14
N ILE A 239 -23.78 6.74 -0.96
CA ILE A 239 -22.66 5.78 -0.89
C ILE A 239 -22.06 5.85 0.53
N THR A 240 -22.26 4.79 1.30
CA THR A 240 -21.62 4.63 2.61
C THR A 240 -20.16 4.21 2.42
N ASN A 241 -19.24 4.67 3.28
CA ASN A 241 -17.80 4.40 3.20
C ASN A 241 -17.07 5.04 2.00
N GLY A 242 -17.48 6.23 1.58
CA GLY A 242 -16.85 6.98 0.50
C GLY A 242 -15.33 7.12 0.64
N ALA A 243 -14.81 7.30 1.86
CA ALA A 243 -13.38 7.40 2.13
C ALA A 243 -12.62 6.14 1.67
N SER A 244 -13.07 4.94 2.08
CA SER A 244 -12.43 3.68 1.69
C SER A 244 -12.52 3.41 0.17
N LEU A 245 -13.63 3.84 -0.47
CA LEU A 245 -13.77 3.73 -1.93
C LEU A 245 -12.77 4.60 -2.67
N TYR A 246 -12.57 5.85 -2.21
CA TYR A 246 -11.55 6.73 -2.79
C TYR A 246 -10.14 6.19 -2.57
N GLU A 247 -9.81 5.73 -1.36
CA GLU A 247 -8.50 5.16 -1.05
C GLU A 247 -8.18 3.97 -1.96
N LEU A 248 -9.11 3.03 -2.14
CA LEU A 248 -8.94 1.91 -3.05
C LEU A 248 -8.88 2.33 -4.52
N ALA A 249 -9.75 3.26 -4.94
CA ALA A 249 -9.73 3.75 -6.31
C ALA A 249 -8.43 4.49 -6.65
N ILE A 250 -7.87 5.24 -5.70
CA ILE A 250 -6.56 5.87 -5.83
C ILE A 250 -5.46 4.81 -5.91
N ARG A 251 -5.47 3.83 -5.00
CA ARG A 251 -4.50 2.72 -5.00
C ARG A 251 -4.48 1.96 -6.32
N ASN A 252 -5.65 1.76 -6.92
CA ASN A 252 -5.79 1.10 -8.21
C ASN A 252 -5.58 2.04 -9.41
N GLU A 253 -5.28 3.32 -9.17
CA GLU A 253 -5.19 4.38 -10.18
C GLU A 253 -6.43 4.47 -11.10
N ASN A 254 -7.61 4.11 -10.57
CA ASN A 254 -8.84 4.01 -11.33
C ASN A 254 -9.55 5.36 -11.46
N LEU A 255 -9.19 6.08 -12.50
CA LEU A 255 -9.71 7.42 -12.77
C LEU A 255 -11.23 7.44 -13.05
N ASP A 256 -11.78 6.39 -13.65
CA ASP A 256 -13.21 6.30 -13.96
C ASP A 256 -14.05 6.26 -12.69
N ILE A 257 -13.65 5.40 -11.74
CA ILE A 257 -14.31 5.31 -10.43
C ILE A 257 -14.15 6.62 -9.66
N ILE A 258 -12.94 7.21 -9.63
CA ILE A 258 -12.69 8.50 -8.97
C ILE A 258 -13.60 9.59 -9.55
N ASN A 259 -13.68 9.71 -10.88
CA ASN A 259 -14.53 10.70 -11.54
C ASN A 259 -16.01 10.48 -11.26
N TYR A 260 -16.45 9.21 -11.21
CA TYR A 260 -17.83 8.89 -10.81
C TYR A 260 -18.11 9.35 -9.38
N LEU A 261 -17.25 9.00 -8.42
CA LEU A 261 -17.38 9.41 -7.02
C LEU A 261 -17.38 10.95 -6.90
N ASN A 262 -16.51 11.65 -7.64
CA ASN A 262 -16.47 13.11 -7.71
C ASN A 262 -17.80 13.68 -8.18
N SER A 263 -18.44 13.09 -9.19
CA SER A 263 -19.75 13.52 -9.71
C SER A 263 -20.88 13.37 -8.69
N LYS A 264 -20.70 12.49 -7.70
CA LYS A 264 -21.68 12.20 -6.64
C LYS A 264 -21.33 12.83 -5.28
N LYS A 265 -20.25 13.64 -5.18
CA LYS A 265 -19.77 14.26 -3.93
C LYS A 265 -20.91 14.84 -3.06
N ASN A 266 -21.86 15.53 -3.67
CA ASN A 266 -22.97 16.18 -2.95
C ASN A 266 -24.06 15.20 -2.44
N LYS A 267 -24.09 13.96 -2.95
CA LYS A 267 -25.02 12.91 -2.52
C LYS A 267 -24.37 11.92 -1.55
N CYS A 268 -23.05 11.91 -1.48
CA CYS A 268 -22.29 11.08 -0.56
C CYS A 268 -22.01 11.94 0.68
N ASN A 269 -22.32 11.41 1.87
CA ASN A 269 -21.89 11.99 3.15
C ASN A 269 -20.36 11.80 3.32
N PHE A 270 -19.60 12.28 2.33
CA PHE A 270 -18.17 12.07 2.23
C PHE A 270 -17.45 13.29 2.83
N LYS A 271 -16.73 13.04 3.92
CA LYS A 271 -15.65 13.92 4.35
C LYS A 271 -14.35 13.30 3.85
N PRO A 272 -13.58 14.00 2.99
CA PRO A 272 -12.27 13.53 2.57
C PRO A 272 -11.42 13.22 3.82
N SER A 273 -10.78 12.06 3.86
CA SER A 273 -9.82 11.80 4.92
C SER A 273 -8.61 12.72 4.73
N GLU A 274 -8.02 13.17 5.84
CA GLU A 274 -6.79 13.99 5.83
C GLU A 274 -5.67 13.32 5.02
N LEU A 275 -5.74 11.99 4.89
CA LEU A 275 -4.75 11.17 4.19
C LEU A 275 -5.00 11.04 2.68
N LEU A 276 -6.19 11.46 2.17
CA LEU A 276 -6.56 11.21 0.78
C LEU A 276 -5.55 11.84 -0.21
N LEU A 277 -5.13 13.08 0.08
CA LEU A 277 -4.14 13.75 -0.75
C LEU A 277 -2.76 13.10 -0.64
N HIS A 278 -2.39 12.60 0.55
CA HIS A 278 -1.16 11.83 0.74
C HIS A 278 -1.17 10.54 -0.08
N PHE A 279 -2.27 9.79 -0.08
CA PHE A 279 -2.42 8.60 -0.93
C PHE A 279 -2.31 8.95 -2.42
N ALA A 280 -2.97 10.02 -2.87
CA ALA A 280 -2.90 10.45 -4.26
C ALA A 280 -1.47 10.83 -4.70
N VAL A 281 -0.69 11.40 -3.78
CA VAL A 281 0.74 11.71 -4.00
C VAL A 281 1.60 10.44 -4.11
N CYS A 282 1.27 9.39 -3.34
CA CYS A 282 2.01 8.13 -3.36
C CYS A 282 1.85 7.35 -4.67
N GLN A 283 0.70 7.51 -5.31
CA GLN A 283 0.37 6.84 -6.56
C GLN A 283 0.90 7.65 -7.73
N SER A 284 1.86 7.61 -8.32
CA SER A 284 2.58 8.43 -9.31
C SER A 284 1.74 9.02 -10.47
N SER A 285 0.44 8.78 -10.53
CA SER A 285 -0.47 9.29 -11.56
C SER A 285 -0.86 10.75 -11.32
N LEU A 286 -0.44 11.62 -12.23
CA LEU A 286 -0.78 13.06 -12.19
C LEU A 286 -2.27 13.31 -12.40
N GLU A 287 -2.93 12.50 -13.22
CA GLU A 287 -4.37 12.56 -13.50
C GLU A 287 -5.18 12.26 -12.24
N VAL A 288 -4.84 11.19 -11.54
CA VAL A 288 -5.46 10.80 -10.26
C VAL A 288 -5.25 11.91 -9.23
N PHE A 289 -4.02 12.41 -9.09
CA PHE A 289 -3.71 13.51 -8.19
C PHE A 289 -4.60 14.73 -8.47
N LYS A 290 -4.71 15.17 -9.74
CA LYS A 290 -5.55 16.31 -10.14
C LYS A 290 -7.03 16.05 -9.87
N ALA A 291 -7.51 14.84 -10.13
CA ALA A 291 -8.91 14.49 -9.86
C ALA A 291 -9.25 14.57 -8.36
N ILE A 292 -8.30 14.22 -7.49
CA ILE A 292 -8.45 14.34 -6.03
C ILE A 292 -8.35 15.79 -5.57
N VAL A 293 -7.39 16.57 -6.07
CA VAL A 293 -7.27 18.00 -5.75
C VAL A 293 -8.58 18.75 -6.01
N ASN A 294 -9.28 18.43 -7.11
CA ASN A 294 -10.53 19.10 -7.50
C ASN A 294 -11.69 18.89 -6.52
N ILE A 295 -11.63 17.91 -5.63
CA ILE A 295 -12.69 17.63 -4.65
C ILE A 295 -12.37 18.08 -3.24
N LEU A 296 -11.13 18.43 -2.96
CA LEU A 296 -10.69 18.88 -1.66
C LEU A 296 -10.98 20.37 -1.49
N ASP A 297 -11.43 20.75 -0.30
CA ASP A 297 -11.63 22.15 0.07
C ASP A 297 -10.39 22.72 0.77
N GLU A 298 -9.55 21.85 1.30
CA GLU A 298 -8.28 22.19 1.96
C GLU A 298 -7.14 21.32 1.41
N TYR A 299 -5.92 21.87 1.40
CA TYR A 299 -4.74 21.19 0.83
C TYR A 299 -3.59 21.06 1.83
N ASP A 300 -3.76 21.65 3.02
CA ASP A 300 -2.74 21.75 4.05
C ASP A 300 -2.90 20.69 5.15
N TYR A 301 -3.21 19.48 4.75
CA TYR A 301 -3.33 18.38 5.68
C TYR A 301 -1.96 17.93 6.18
N GLN A 302 -1.81 17.92 7.51
CA GLN A 302 -0.67 17.31 8.19
C GLN A 302 -1.12 16.04 8.91
N ILE A 303 -0.37 14.97 8.73
CA ILE A 303 -0.61 13.72 9.48
C ILE A 303 -0.39 14.01 10.97
N GLN A 304 -1.40 13.76 11.82
CA GLN A 304 -1.35 14.11 13.24
C GLN A 304 -0.15 13.54 14.00
N THR A 305 0.33 12.36 13.63
CA THR A 305 1.45 11.69 14.29
C THR A 305 2.81 12.16 13.83
N THR A 306 2.97 12.38 12.52
CA THR A 306 4.27 12.72 11.90
C THR A 306 4.38 14.19 11.50
N LEU A 307 3.29 14.93 11.46
CA LEU A 307 3.18 16.30 10.94
C LEU A 307 3.65 16.43 9.49
N GLU A 308 3.69 15.34 8.76
CA GLU A 308 4.07 15.34 7.35
C GLU A 308 2.92 15.89 6.48
N THR A 309 3.26 16.74 5.53
CA THR A 309 2.33 17.26 4.53
C THR A 309 2.40 16.42 3.25
N PRO A 310 1.42 16.53 2.33
CA PRO A 310 1.53 15.93 1.00
C PRO A 310 2.82 16.31 0.27
N LEU A 311 3.34 17.53 0.49
CA LEU A 311 4.57 17.99 -0.13
C LEU A 311 5.82 17.26 0.42
N HIS A 312 5.83 16.86 1.70
CA HIS A 312 6.87 15.98 2.24
C HIS A 312 6.90 14.64 1.51
N TRP A 313 5.74 14.03 1.35
CA TRP A 313 5.61 12.74 0.67
C TRP A 313 5.97 12.82 -0.81
N ALA A 314 5.53 13.89 -1.50
CA ALA A 314 5.89 14.11 -2.90
C ALA A 314 7.41 14.27 -3.09
N ALA A 315 8.05 15.04 -2.20
CA ALA A 315 9.51 15.22 -2.21
C ALA A 315 10.24 13.90 -1.92
N MET A 316 9.75 13.12 -0.95
CA MET A 316 10.29 11.82 -0.59
C MET A 316 10.11 10.78 -1.72
N LYS A 317 8.97 10.77 -2.43
CA LYS A 317 8.72 9.86 -3.56
C LYS A 317 9.45 10.27 -4.85
N GLY A 318 9.84 11.53 -4.99
CA GLY A 318 10.58 12.00 -6.15
C GLY A 318 9.72 12.24 -7.41
N ASN A 319 8.42 12.45 -7.27
CA ASN A 319 7.56 12.74 -8.41
C ASN A 319 7.58 14.23 -8.76
N PHE A 320 8.43 14.59 -9.72
CA PHE A 320 8.62 15.97 -10.15
C PHE A 320 7.32 16.69 -10.53
N TYR A 321 6.42 16.03 -11.27
CA TYR A 321 5.19 16.67 -11.74
C TYR A 321 4.21 16.93 -10.61
N ILE A 322 4.08 15.99 -9.65
CA ILE A 322 3.25 16.17 -8.49
C ILE A 322 3.83 17.25 -7.55
N VAL A 323 5.15 17.25 -7.31
CA VAL A 323 5.81 18.32 -6.54
C VAL A 323 5.54 19.68 -7.17
N LYS A 324 5.65 19.80 -8.50
CA LYS A 324 5.41 21.04 -9.22
C LYS A 324 3.95 21.54 -9.06
N GLU A 325 2.98 20.64 -9.19
CA GLU A 325 1.57 21.01 -9.01
C GLU A 325 1.27 21.36 -7.54
N LEU A 326 1.84 20.63 -6.56
CA LEU A 326 1.68 20.95 -5.15
C LEU A 326 2.28 22.31 -4.78
N ILE A 327 3.49 22.63 -5.26
CA ILE A 327 4.10 23.95 -5.04
C ILE A 327 3.21 25.06 -5.60
N LYS A 328 2.66 24.87 -6.81
CA LYS A 328 1.70 25.81 -7.39
C LYS A 328 0.46 25.97 -6.51
N LEU A 329 -0.14 24.86 -6.11
CA LEU A 329 -1.33 24.83 -5.26
C LEU A 329 -1.07 25.51 -3.91
N TYR A 330 0.05 25.24 -3.26
CA TYR A 330 0.45 25.84 -1.99
C TYR A 330 0.61 27.35 -2.11
N LYS A 331 1.24 27.83 -3.20
CA LYS A 331 1.38 29.27 -3.45
C LYS A 331 0.03 29.97 -3.68
N GLU A 332 -0.85 29.36 -4.48
CA GLU A 332 -2.20 29.90 -4.73
C GLU A 332 -3.02 29.99 -3.45
N ASN A 333 -2.82 29.08 -2.49
CA ASN A 333 -3.54 29.05 -1.22
C ASN A 333 -2.75 29.62 -0.03
N GLN A 334 -1.59 30.26 -0.28
CA GLN A 334 -0.73 30.88 0.74
C GLN A 334 -0.26 29.89 1.83
N ILE A 335 -0.03 28.63 1.44
CA ILE A 335 0.46 27.58 2.33
C ILE A 335 1.99 27.61 2.32
N ASP A 336 2.59 27.50 3.50
CA ASP A 336 4.04 27.49 3.67
C ASP A 336 4.67 26.23 3.05
N LEU A 337 5.68 26.44 2.18
CA LEU A 337 6.46 25.38 1.54
C LEU A 337 7.51 24.76 2.47
N ASP A 338 7.94 25.51 3.51
CA ASP A 338 8.96 25.11 4.47
C ASP A 338 8.39 24.53 5.76
N LYS A 339 7.12 24.08 5.74
CA LYS A 339 6.53 23.39 6.89
C LYS A 339 7.41 22.24 7.35
N LYS A 340 7.57 22.13 8.67
CA LYS A 340 8.38 21.11 9.31
C LYS A 340 7.53 19.93 9.77
N ASN A 341 8.00 18.72 9.51
CA ASN A 341 7.42 17.52 10.08
C ASN A 341 7.78 17.38 11.59
N TYR A 342 7.36 16.28 12.22
CA TYR A 342 7.63 16.00 13.64
C TYR A 342 9.13 16.07 13.97
N TYR A 343 10.02 15.74 13.07
CA TYR A 343 11.48 15.79 13.26
C TYR A 343 12.08 17.15 12.91
N GLY A 344 11.29 18.12 12.51
CA GLY A 344 11.76 19.43 12.06
C GLY A 344 12.29 19.44 10.62
N VAL A 345 12.11 18.35 9.88
CA VAL A 345 12.58 18.20 8.50
C VAL A 345 11.59 18.86 7.55
N THR A 346 12.09 19.60 6.55
CA THR A 346 11.28 20.25 5.50
C THR A 346 11.20 19.36 4.24
N PRO A 347 10.21 19.59 3.34
CA PRO A 347 10.16 18.92 2.05
C PRO A 347 11.44 19.11 1.21
N PHE A 348 12.06 20.28 1.28
CA PHE A 348 13.33 20.55 0.61
C PHE A 348 14.48 19.68 1.12
N MET A 349 14.55 19.45 2.45
CA MET A 349 15.53 18.54 3.03
C MET A 349 15.35 17.11 2.51
N LEU A 350 14.09 16.63 2.42
CA LEU A 350 13.79 15.29 1.89
C LEU A 350 14.20 15.13 0.43
N ALA A 351 13.94 16.16 -0.41
CA ALA A 351 14.37 16.15 -1.80
C ALA A 351 15.90 16.07 -1.94
N ASN A 352 16.63 16.77 -1.04
CA ASN A 352 18.10 16.73 -1.02
C ASN A 352 18.64 15.38 -0.53
N LEU A 353 17.98 14.74 0.45
CA LEU A 353 18.35 13.39 0.90
C LEU A 353 18.21 12.36 -0.23
N ARG A 354 17.26 12.55 -1.13
CA ARG A 354 17.14 11.76 -2.38
C ARG A 354 18.11 12.17 -3.48
N GLN A 355 18.76 13.32 -3.35
CA GLN A 355 19.64 13.89 -4.37
C GLN A 355 18.94 14.17 -5.70
N ASP A 356 17.64 14.47 -5.65
CA ASP A 356 16.88 14.82 -6.85
C ASP A 356 17.12 16.28 -7.24
N LYS A 357 18.00 16.46 -8.24
CA LYS A 357 18.41 17.80 -8.71
C LYS A 357 17.23 18.64 -9.18
N TYR A 358 16.33 18.05 -9.93
CA TYR A 358 15.21 18.77 -10.54
C TYR A 358 14.21 19.25 -9.49
N ILE A 359 13.91 18.40 -8.52
CA ILE A 359 13.02 18.75 -7.41
C ILE A 359 13.68 19.79 -6.50
N CYS A 360 14.95 19.62 -6.17
CA CYS A 360 15.70 20.61 -5.37
C CYS A 360 15.78 21.98 -6.06
N GLU A 361 16.01 22.03 -7.38
CA GLU A 361 16.00 23.27 -8.15
C GLU A 361 14.62 23.91 -8.15
N LEU A 362 13.56 23.10 -8.29
CA LEU A 362 12.19 23.57 -8.24
C LEU A 362 11.84 24.23 -6.90
N PHE A 363 12.24 23.64 -5.77
CA PHE A 363 12.08 24.24 -4.45
C PHE A 363 12.86 25.56 -4.35
N TYR A 364 14.14 25.58 -4.76
CA TYR A 364 14.99 26.76 -4.72
C TYR A 364 14.43 27.93 -5.54
N GLU A 365 13.89 27.67 -6.73
CA GLU A 365 13.23 28.66 -7.58
C GLU A 365 11.95 29.24 -6.96
N ASN A 366 11.34 28.50 -6.02
CA ASN A 366 10.14 28.93 -5.31
C ASN A 366 10.41 29.55 -3.93
N VAL A 367 11.69 29.94 -3.68
CA VAL A 367 12.11 30.76 -2.54
C VAL A 367 11.93 30.07 -1.19
N VAL A 368 12.22 28.77 -1.09
CA VAL A 368 12.33 28.07 0.19
C VAL A 368 13.63 28.45 0.92
N ASP A 369 13.64 28.39 2.25
CA ASP A 369 14.88 28.56 3.02
C ASP A 369 15.74 27.30 2.94
N VAL A 370 16.80 27.36 2.15
CA VAL A 370 17.77 26.27 1.97
C VAL A 370 18.61 25.97 3.22
N ASN A 371 18.55 26.81 4.22
CA ASN A 371 19.33 26.74 5.46
C ASN A 371 18.48 26.37 6.68
N GLU A 372 17.23 25.99 6.48
CA GLU A 372 16.39 25.48 7.55
C GLU A 372 17.07 24.35 8.32
N GLN A 373 16.77 24.26 9.60
CA GLN A 373 17.36 23.30 10.51
C GLN A 373 16.26 22.40 11.12
N ASP A 374 16.57 21.11 11.25
CA ASP A 374 15.71 20.14 11.92
C ASP A 374 15.62 20.39 13.44
N LYS A 375 14.91 19.51 14.18
CA LYS A 375 14.79 19.63 15.65
C LYS A 375 16.12 19.52 16.40
N GLU A 376 17.12 18.87 15.82
CA GLU A 376 18.46 18.75 16.38
C GLU A 376 19.35 19.93 15.98
N GLY A 377 18.81 20.85 15.20
CA GLY A 377 19.54 22.00 14.66
C GLY A 377 20.39 21.63 13.44
N ASN A 378 20.24 20.44 12.86
CA ASN A 378 21.01 20.06 11.69
C ASN A 378 20.40 20.70 10.43
N SER A 379 21.20 21.37 9.64
CA SER A 379 20.86 21.77 8.27
C SER A 379 21.10 20.60 7.31
N ILE A 380 20.59 20.72 6.09
CA ILE A 380 20.84 19.70 5.07
C ILE A 380 22.35 19.42 4.85
N VAL A 381 23.22 20.41 5.03
CA VAL A 381 24.67 20.19 4.90
C VAL A 381 25.22 19.32 6.02
N HIS A 382 24.66 19.41 7.24
CA HIS A 382 25.03 18.51 8.33
C HIS A 382 24.67 17.05 7.99
N LEU A 383 23.47 16.83 7.45
CA LEU A 383 22.98 15.50 7.06
C LEU A 383 23.85 14.92 5.93
N MET A 384 24.13 15.70 4.89
CA MET A 384 24.98 15.26 3.78
C MET A 384 26.43 15.01 4.21
N ALA A 385 26.94 15.79 5.16
CA ALA A 385 28.28 15.59 5.72
C ALA A 385 28.36 14.29 6.56
N ALA A 386 27.28 13.95 7.26
CA ALA A 386 27.15 12.68 7.96
C ALA A 386 27.06 11.48 7.00
N LEU A 387 26.42 11.64 5.85
CA LEU A 387 26.33 10.62 4.78
C LEU A 387 27.62 10.49 3.95
N GLY A 388 28.53 11.48 4.03
CA GLY A 388 29.79 11.43 3.28
C GLY A 388 29.71 11.87 1.81
N ASP A 389 28.58 12.43 1.36
CA ASP A 389 28.41 12.80 -0.05
C ASP A 389 28.98 14.16 -0.43
N VAL A 390 30.29 14.15 -0.69
CA VAL A 390 31.02 15.35 -1.14
C VAL A 390 30.52 15.89 -2.47
N LYS A 391 30.06 15.02 -3.38
CA LYS A 391 29.61 15.45 -4.72
C LYS A 391 28.33 16.28 -4.60
N TRP A 392 27.41 15.80 -3.76
CA TRP A 392 26.16 16.49 -3.51
C TRP A 392 26.37 17.80 -2.72
N ILE A 393 27.23 17.79 -1.70
CA ILE A 393 27.61 19.02 -0.96
C ILE A 393 28.16 20.08 -1.92
N LYS A 394 29.08 19.72 -2.82
CA LYS A 394 29.61 20.66 -3.83
C LYS A 394 28.53 21.22 -4.75
N TYR A 395 27.58 20.36 -5.15
CA TYR A 395 26.45 20.79 -5.96
C TYR A 395 25.57 21.80 -5.22
N MET A 396 25.22 21.51 -3.97
CA MET A 396 24.39 22.40 -3.13
C MET A 396 25.05 23.76 -2.88
N ILE A 397 26.35 23.78 -2.58
CA ILE A 397 27.12 25.04 -2.41
C ILE A 397 27.06 25.86 -3.68
N LYS A 398 27.35 25.25 -4.83
CA LYS A 398 27.41 25.94 -6.12
C LYS A 398 26.01 26.43 -6.55
N LYS A 399 25.00 25.63 -6.44
CA LYS A 399 23.67 25.89 -7.01
C LYS A 399 22.78 26.66 -6.03
N PHE A 400 22.72 26.25 -4.77
CA PHE A 400 21.80 26.79 -3.79
C PHE A 400 22.45 27.74 -2.78
N LYS A 401 23.76 27.86 -2.79
CA LYS A 401 24.53 28.72 -1.87
C LYS A 401 24.24 28.43 -0.40
N VAL A 402 24.12 27.14 -0.06
CA VAL A 402 23.87 26.70 1.31
C VAL A 402 24.99 27.14 2.27
N ASN A 403 24.64 27.42 3.52
CA ASN A 403 25.58 27.83 4.54
C ASN A 403 26.24 26.60 5.20
N CYS A 404 27.53 26.40 4.94
CA CYS A 404 28.33 25.30 5.49
C CYS A 404 28.85 25.55 6.91
N TYR A 405 28.52 26.67 7.53
CA TYR A 405 29.04 27.09 8.84
C TYR A 405 27.97 27.11 9.93
N LEU A 406 26.75 26.70 9.63
CA LEU A 406 25.69 26.60 10.62
C LEU A 406 26.09 25.64 11.75
N LYS A 407 25.60 25.92 12.94
CA LYS A 407 25.78 25.07 14.12
C LYS A 407 24.47 24.39 14.48
N ASN A 408 24.54 23.10 14.75
CA ASN A 408 23.41 22.38 15.30
C ASN A 408 23.24 22.66 16.80
N ASN A 409 22.27 22.00 17.46
CA ASN A 409 21.99 22.20 18.88
C ASN A 409 23.15 21.83 19.83
N GLN A 410 24.07 21.01 19.37
CA GLN A 410 25.31 20.68 20.10
C GLN A 410 26.43 21.69 19.84
N GLY A 411 26.21 22.62 18.91
CA GLY A 411 27.24 23.56 18.45
C GLY A 411 28.19 22.96 17.38
N ASN A 412 27.91 21.77 16.92
CA ASN A 412 28.68 21.13 15.86
C ASN A 412 28.35 21.77 14.51
N THR A 413 29.38 21.98 13.69
CA THR A 413 29.24 22.37 12.29
C THR A 413 29.17 21.13 11.39
N PRO A 414 28.76 21.23 10.09
CA PRO A 414 28.83 20.11 9.16
C PRO A 414 30.21 19.44 9.09
N PHE A 415 31.28 20.24 9.29
CA PHE A 415 32.64 19.71 9.36
C PHE A 415 32.86 18.75 10.55
N ILE A 416 32.40 19.13 11.75
CA ILE A 416 32.45 18.24 12.95
C ILE A 416 31.54 17.03 12.71
N GLN A 417 30.39 17.21 12.07
CA GLN A 417 29.48 16.10 11.75
C GLN A 417 30.13 15.07 10.82
N ALA A 418 30.88 15.53 9.79
CA ALA A 418 31.66 14.64 8.94
C ALA A 418 32.72 13.83 9.71
N ILE A 419 33.35 14.45 10.70
CA ILE A 419 34.36 13.78 11.54
C ILE A 419 33.71 12.73 12.44
N LEU A 420 32.59 13.06 13.11
CA LEU A 420 31.87 12.14 13.99
C LEU A 420 31.33 10.91 13.26
N ASN A 421 31.08 11.03 11.95
CA ASN A 421 30.67 9.91 11.09
C ASN A 421 31.85 9.35 10.25
N GLU A 422 33.09 9.70 10.59
CA GLU A 422 34.32 9.16 10.00
C GLU A 422 34.48 9.35 8.49
N ASN A 423 33.81 10.34 7.91
CA ASN A 423 33.78 10.61 6.47
C ASN A 423 35.01 11.43 6.02
N ILE A 424 36.16 10.77 5.86
CA ILE A 424 37.43 11.40 5.53
C ILE A 424 37.38 12.28 4.27
N GLU A 425 36.64 11.88 3.22
CA GLU A 425 36.54 12.66 1.99
C GLU A 425 35.82 13.99 2.21
N CYS A 426 34.76 13.99 3.06
CA CYS A 426 34.08 15.22 3.47
C CYS A 426 34.99 16.09 4.34
N VAL A 427 35.73 15.51 5.27
CA VAL A 427 36.70 16.23 6.11
C VAL A 427 37.75 16.92 5.25
N ASP A 428 38.37 16.22 4.31
CA ASP A 428 39.35 16.76 3.39
C ASP A 428 38.76 17.88 2.49
N PHE A 429 37.53 17.65 2.01
CA PHE A 429 36.79 18.66 1.25
C PHE A 429 36.60 19.96 2.03
N PHE A 430 36.10 19.88 3.29
CA PHE A 430 35.90 21.06 4.11
C PHE A 430 37.22 21.77 4.42
N ILE A 431 38.30 21.04 4.71
CA ILE A 431 39.64 21.65 4.91
C ILE A 431 40.10 22.39 3.67
N LYS A 432 39.95 21.81 2.47
CA LYS A 432 40.27 22.46 1.20
C LYS A 432 39.42 23.70 0.94
N MET A 433 38.14 23.63 1.28
CA MET A 433 37.23 24.77 1.18
C MET A 433 37.64 25.90 2.12
N PHE A 434 38.03 25.62 3.38
CA PHE A 434 38.52 26.64 4.29
C PHE A 434 39.81 27.32 3.80
N LYS A 435 40.68 26.58 3.12
CA LYS A 435 41.90 27.11 2.53
C LYS A 435 41.68 27.98 1.28
N SER A 436 40.61 27.73 0.54
CA SER A 436 40.29 28.47 -0.69
C SER A 436 39.63 29.82 -0.44
N THR A 437 39.14 30.08 0.77
CA THR A 437 38.62 31.40 1.15
C THR A 437 39.80 32.38 1.32
N GLU A 438 39.73 33.57 0.69
CA GLU A 438 40.82 34.55 0.56
C GLU A 438 41.44 35.04 1.90
N ASN A 439 40.86 34.70 3.04
CA ASN A 439 41.34 35.05 4.36
C ASN A 439 41.93 33.84 5.09
N GLN A 440 43.24 33.66 5.08
CA GLN A 440 43.96 32.61 5.84
C GLN A 440 43.60 32.61 7.33
N LYS A 441 43.12 33.73 7.87
CA LYS A 441 42.65 33.85 9.26
C LYS A 441 41.40 32.95 9.54
N HIS A 442 40.59 32.64 8.54
CA HIS A 442 39.44 31.79 8.68
C HIS A 442 39.76 30.27 8.68
N VAL A 443 40.89 29.84 8.12
CA VAL A 443 41.31 28.43 8.12
C VAL A 443 41.60 27.95 9.57
N SER A 444 42.44 28.71 10.28
CA SER A 444 42.78 28.36 11.65
C SER A 444 41.57 28.43 12.61
N THR A 445 40.64 29.35 12.34
CA THR A 445 39.44 29.50 13.16
C THR A 445 38.45 28.34 12.90
N ASN A 446 38.27 27.94 11.65
CA ASN A 446 37.30 26.88 11.28
C ASN A 446 37.76 25.48 11.68
N ILE A 447 39.08 25.19 11.55
CA ILE A 447 39.64 23.88 11.95
C ILE A 447 39.70 23.68 13.46
N ASN A 448 39.69 24.79 14.24
CA ASN A 448 39.74 24.79 15.71
C ASN A 448 38.41 25.26 16.33
N TRP A 449 37.34 25.26 15.57
CA TRP A 449 36.03 25.72 16.03
C TRP A 449 35.48 24.84 17.15
N LYS A 450 35.11 25.46 18.27
CA LYS A 450 34.59 24.76 19.45
C LYS A 450 33.06 24.61 19.37
N ASN A 451 32.57 23.41 19.68
CA ASN A 451 31.17 23.16 19.93
C ASN A 451 30.72 23.69 21.31
N LYS A 452 29.50 23.45 21.75
CA LYS A 452 28.96 23.89 23.05
C LYS A 452 29.69 23.30 24.25
N TYR A 453 30.37 22.18 24.08
CA TYR A 453 31.17 21.49 25.12
C TYR A 453 32.65 21.93 25.07
N GLY A 454 33.00 22.93 24.30
CA GLY A 454 34.38 23.37 24.09
C GLY A 454 35.24 22.43 23.25
N GLN A 455 34.65 21.37 22.71
CA GLN A 455 35.35 20.37 21.90
C GLN A 455 35.66 20.93 20.51
N THR A 456 36.90 20.74 20.06
CA THR A 456 37.35 21.06 18.69
C THR A 456 37.14 19.86 17.77
N PRO A 457 37.24 20.02 16.43
CA PRO A 457 37.26 18.91 15.46
C PRO A 457 38.27 17.81 15.83
N LEU A 458 39.45 18.19 16.40
CA LEU A 458 40.44 17.21 16.83
C LEU A 458 39.97 16.37 18.04
N HIS A 459 39.25 16.97 19.00
CA HIS A 459 38.62 16.20 20.08
C HIS A 459 37.64 15.17 19.51
N ALA A 460 36.79 15.56 18.55
CA ALA A 460 35.85 14.67 17.90
C ALA A 460 36.57 13.53 17.14
N ALA A 461 37.64 13.83 16.41
CA ALA A 461 38.40 12.82 15.67
C ALA A 461 39.12 11.83 16.61
N VAL A 462 39.66 12.29 17.73
CA VAL A 462 40.28 11.42 18.73
C VAL A 462 39.22 10.58 19.44
N PHE A 463 38.04 11.13 19.69
CA PHE A 463 36.91 10.39 20.27
C PHE A 463 36.46 9.23 19.38
N THR A 464 36.37 9.41 18.04
CA THR A 464 36.05 8.33 17.09
C THR A 464 37.20 7.34 16.89
N GLY A 465 38.44 7.73 17.20
CA GLY A 465 39.63 6.89 17.02
C GLY A 465 40.11 6.78 15.58
N ASN A 466 39.58 7.60 14.64
CA ASN A 466 39.95 7.54 13.24
C ASN A 466 41.30 8.20 12.96
N ILE A 467 42.36 7.38 12.92
CA ILE A 467 43.76 7.82 12.74
C ILE A 467 43.95 8.66 11.47
N PRO A 468 43.45 8.26 10.26
CA PRO A 468 43.57 9.06 9.05
C PRO A 468 43.00 10.48 9.19
N ILE A 469 41.86 10.65 9.89
CA ILE A 469 41.26 11.98 10.13
C ILE A 469 42.12 12.77 11.14
N ILE A 470 42.62 12.13 12.19
CA ILE A 470 43.51 12.78 13.18
C ILE A 470 44.76 13.32 12.50
N GLU A 471 45.45 12.48 11.72
CA GLU A 471 46.63 12.93 10.96
C GLU A 471 46.31 14.07 9.99
N LEU A 472 45.17 13.97 9.29
CA LEU A 472 44.74 15.01 8.36
C LEU A 472 44.52 16.35 9.05
N LEU A 473 43.92 16.34 10.26
CA LEU A 473 43.69 17.53 11.06
C LEU A 473 45.02 18.12 11.60
N LEU A 474 45.90 17.28 12.14
CA LEU A 474 47.21 17.72 12.65
C LEU A 474 48.10 18.29 11.54
N LYS A 475 48.17 17.63 10.39
CA LYS A 475 48.87 18.16 9.15
C LYS A 475 48.33 19.53 8.73
N ASN A 476 47.07 19.84 9.09
CA ASN A 476 46.46 21.14 8.78
C ASN A 476 46.43 22.10 9.99
N LYS A 477 47.28 21.87 10.99
CA LYS A 477 47.52 22.75 12.16
C LYS A 477 46.30 22.82 13.11
N ALA A 478 45.57 21.70 13.32
CA ALA A 478 44.62 21.58 14.39
C ALA A 478 45.34 21.72 15.75
N ASP A 479 44.77 22.51 16.64
CA ASP A 479 45.35 22.80 17.95
C ASP A 479 45.18 21.63 18.91
N ILE A 480 46.26 20.92 19.21
CA ILE A 480 46.29 19.79 20.12
C ILE A 480 46.22 20.24 21.59
N SER A 481 46.55 21.51 21.88
CA SER A 481 46.52 22.08 23.22
C SER A 481 45.15 22.67 23.61
N ALA A 482 44.23 22.73 22.66
CA ALA A 482 42.88 23.22 22.92
C ALA A 482 42.20 22.39 23.99
N VAL A 483 41.54 23.03 24.96
CA VAL A 483 40.81 22.36 26.03
C VAL A 483 39.30 22.49 25.84
N ASP A 484 38.58 21.46 26.24
CA ASP A 484 37.12 21.46 26.35
C ASP A 484 36.63 22.13 27.64
N VAL A 485 35.33 22.06 27.97
CA VAL A 485 34.75 22.64 29.19
C VAL A 485 35.21 21.94 30.47
N ASN A 486 35.79 20.74 30.39
CA ASN A 486 36.34 19.97 31.51
C ASN A 486 37.88 20.10 31.59
N GLU A 487 38.45 21.05 30.89
CA GLU A 487 39.90 21.27 30.76
C GLU A 487 40.67 20.09 30.14
N LEU A 488 39.96 19.20 29.41
CA LEU A 488 40.56 18.06 28.73
C LEU A 488 41.02 18.46 27.34
N THR A 489 42.23 18.07 26.96
CA THR A 489 42.77 18.21 25.57
C THR A 489 42.40 16.98 24.73
N PRO A 490 42.54 17.03 23.40
CA PRO A 490 42.38 15.84 22.54
C PRO A 490 43.27 14.68 22.98
N TYR A 491 44.48 14.96 23.47
CA TYR A 491 45.40 13.95 23.99
C TYR A 491 44.83 13.23 25.23
N HIS A 492 44.19 13.97 26.16
CA HIS A 492 43.49 13.36 27.29
C HIS A 492 42.38 12.39 26.87
N TYR A 493 41.66 12.71 25.81
CA TYR A 493 40.62 11.83 25.24
C TYR A 493 41.22 10.50 24.73
N ALA A 494 42.38 10.55 24.04
CA ALA A 494 43.06 9.33 23.60
C ALA A 494 43.48 8.45 24.77
N TYR A 495 43.97 9.07 25.84
CA TYR A 495 44.40 8.37 27.06
C TYR A 495 43.23 7.75 27.83
N ILE A 496 42.14 8.51 28.01
CA ILE A 496 40.92 8.04 28.69
C ILE A 496 40.28 6.87 27.96
N ASN A 497 40.31 6.90 26.61
CA ASN A 497 39.76 5.82 25.76
C ASN A 497 40.71 4.62 25.63
N GLU A 498 41.89 4.64 26.34
CA GLU A 498 42.90 3.58 26.27
C GLU A 498 43.35 3.23 24.84
N ASN A 499 43.26 4.18 23.92
CA ASN A 499 43.56 3.95 22.51
C ASN A 499 45.02 4.28 22.21
N GLN A 500 45.89 3.27 22.45
CA GLN A 500 47.35 3.40 22.27
C GLN A 500 47.73 3.75 20.82
N ASP A 501 46.98 3.27 19.83
CA ASP A 501 47.27 3.55 18.42
C ASP A 501 47.06 5.04 18.09
N VAL A 502 46.02 5.64 18.65
CA VAL A 502 45.76 7.09 18.53
C VAL A 502 46.86 7.89 19.23
N VAL A 503 47.28 7.48 20.42
CA VAL A 503 48.39 8.10 21.15
C VAL A 503 49.68 8.09 20.32
N ASN A 504 50.01 6.92 19.74
CA ASN A 504 51.20 6.77 18.91
C ASN A 504 51.09 7.63 17.63
N ALA A 505 49.95 7.64 16.93
CA ALA A 505 49.73 8.44 15.75
C ALA A 505 49.85 9.94 16.00
N ILE A 506 49.38 10.43 17.14
CA ILE A 506 49.57 11.82 17.57
C ILE A 506 51.06 12.13 17.74
N HIS A 507 51.79 11.29 18.48
CA HIS A 507 53.23 11.46 18.68
C HIS A 507 54.02 11.43 17.37
N GLU A 508 53.77 10.48 16.49
CA GLU A 508 54.43 10.37 15.22
C GLU A 508 54.18 11.62 14.34
N THR A 509 52.93 12.08 14.27
CA THR A 509 52.61 13.27 13.46
C THR A 509 53.24 14.54 13.99
N LEU A 510 53.40 14.70 15.31
CA LEU A 510 54.07 15.87 15.92
C LEU A 510 55.57 15.80 15.80
N ASN A 511 56.19 14.62 15.80
CA ASN A 511 57.64 14.48 15.65
C ASN A 511 58.12 14.70 14.18
N VAL A 512 57.22 14.64 13.20
CA VAL A 512 57.52 14.86 11.77
C VAL A 512 57.32 16.32 11.36
N GLN A 513 56.66 17.14 12.20
CA GLN A 513 56.45 18.58 12.00
C GLN A 513 57.55 19.40 12.65
#